data_fe94c905766405735c355ed65df57843
#
_entry.id   fe94c905766405735c355ed65df57843
#
_cell.length_a   1.000
_cell.length_b   1.000
_cell.length_c   1.000
_cell.angle_alpha   90.00
_cell.angle_beta   90.00
_cell.angle_gamma   90.00
#
_symmetry.space_group_name_H-M   'P 1'
#
loop_
_entity.id
_entity.type
_entity.pdbx_description
1 polymer ?
#
loop_
_entity_poly.entity_id
_entity_poly.type
_entity_poly.pdbx_seq_one_letter_code
_entity_poly.pdbx_strand_id
1 'polypeptide(L)'
;DLRRDPKFATFAGRAVNIDTVYAELARIFETRTTAEWTELLDKADVPVMPMHDLESMLRDPHLVATNFFPVVDHPSEGKIRSMKVSATWSDTSVEPSRLAPRLNEHGVEILREAGFSVSEIAALVRDGVTKAAASAQSD
;
A
#
# COMPACT_ATOMS: atom_id res chain seq x y z
N ASP A 1 24.43 19.94 24.19
CA ASP A 1 24.07 20.55 22.89
C ASP A 1 24.62 19.66 21.76
N LEU A 2 23.74 18.86 21.15
CA LEU A 2 24.07 17.89 20.10
C LEU A 2 24.74 18.56 18.88
N ARG A 3 24.49 19.84 18.62
CA ARG A 3 25.09 20.56 17.50
C ARG A 3 26.61 20.73 17.60
N ARG A 4 27.17 20.62 18.82
CA ARG A 4 28.61 20.75 19.09
C ARG A 4 29.32 19.41 19.23
N ASP A 5 28.58 18.31 19.34
CA ASP A 5 29.14 16.98 19.40
C ASP A 5 29.60 16.53 18.00
N PRO A 6 30.84 16.15 17.81
CA PRO A 6 31.35 15.69 16.50
C PRO A 6 30.54 14.54 15.85
N LYS A 7 29.88 13.72 16.67
CA LYS A 7 29.01 12.62 16.19
C LYS A 7 27.74 13.15 15.50
N PHE A 8 27.27 14.34 15.85
CA PHE A 8 25.99 14.92 15.37
C PHE A 8 26.17 16.15 14.49
N ALA A 9 27.29 16.88 14.65
CA ALA A 9 27.49 18.21 14.06
C ALA A 9 27.55 18.19 12.53
N THR A 10 28.10 17.13 11.91
CA THR A 10 28.25 17.04 10.47
C THR A 10 27.47 15.85 9.89
N PHE A 11 27.15 15.91 8.59
CA PHE A 11 26.52 14.77 7.90
C PHE A 11 27.40 13.51 7.98
N ALA A 12 28.72 13.61 7.70
CA ALA A 12 29.63 12.50 7.79
C ALA A 12 29.72 11.92 9.21
N GLY A 13 29.76 12.79 10.24
CA GLY A 13 29.72 12.37 11.63
C GLY A 13 28.46 11.56 11.97
N ARG A 14 27.29 12.03 11.56
CA ARG A 14 26.02 11.32 11.75
C ARG A 14 25.98 9.99 10.98
N ALA A 15 26.46 9.95 9.75
CA ALA A 15 26.48 8.73 8.95
C ALA A 15 27.32 7.61 9.59
N VAL A 16 28.51 7.96 10.09
CA VAL A 16 29.39 6.98 10.79
C VAL A 16 28.84 6.55 12.14
N ASN A 17 28.09 7.43 12.84
CA ASN A 17 27.55 7.18 14.17
C ASN A 17 26.03 6.99 14.14
N ILE A 18 25.47 6.44 13.07
CA ILE A 18 24.02 6.43 12.82
C ILE A 18 23.23 5.75 13.93
N ASP A 19 23.72 4.64 14.49
CA ASP A 19 23.08 3.93 15.59
C ASP A 19 23.00 4.80 16.85
N THR A 20 24.06 5.58 17.13
CA THR A 20 24.08 6.52 18.26
C THR A 20 23.08 7.66 18.03
N VAL A 21 22.95 8.14 16.78
CA VAL A 21 21.98 9.17 16.40
C VAL A 21 20.56 8.69 16.64
N TYR A 22 20.21 7.48 16.17
CA TYR A 22 18.87 6.94 16.36
C TYR A 22 18.55 6.61 17.82
N ALA A 23 19.51 6.08 18.57
CA ALA A 23 19.35 5.83 19.99
C ALA A 23 19.05 7.13 20.77
N GLU A 24 19.76 8.21 20.45
CA GLU A 24 19.52 9.51 21.09
C GLU A 24 18.17 10.11 20.67
N LEU A 25 17.78 10.00 19.40
CA LEU A 25 16.46 10.41 18.92
C LEU A 25 15.34 9.64 19.63
N ALA A 26 15.47 8.31 19.75
CA ALA A 26 14.49 7.49 20.46
C ALA A 26 14.30 7.98 21.91
N ARG A 27 15.39 8.20 22.63
CA ARG A 27 15.36 8.74 23.99
C ARG A 27 14.70 10.12 24.08
N ILE A 28 14.96 10.99 23.11
CA ILE A 28 14.35 12.33 23.03
C ILE A 28 12.84 12.21 22.75
N PHE A 29 12.44 11.37 21.81
CA PHE A 29 11.03 11.19 21.44
C PHE A 29 10.18 10.61 22.59
N GLU A 30 10.75 9.83 23.48
CA GLU A 30 10.05 9.33 24.70
C GLU A 30 9.67 10.46 25.69
N THR A 31 10.22 11.68 25.55
CA THR A 31 9.98 12.76 26.50
C THR A 31 8.65 13.49 26.30
N ARG A 32 7.92 13.22 25.21
CA ARG A 32 6.65 13.86 24.87
C ARG A 32 5.72 12.87 24.16
N THR A 33 4.44 13.21 24.13
CA THR A 33 3.44 12.47 23.34
C THR A 33 3.61 12.71 21.83
N THR A 34 3.05 11.82 21.02
CA THR A 34 3.01 11.98 19.56
C THR A 34 2.36 13.30 19.15
N ALA A 35 1.26 13.69 19.80
CA ALA A 35 0.57 14.95 19.50
C ALA A 35 1.45 16.18 19.76
N GLU A 36 2.14 16.21 20.91
CA GLU A 36 3.05 17.30 21.25
C GLU A 36 4.25 17.39 20.30
N TRP A 37 4.80 16.23 19.88
CA TRP A 37 5.87 16.20 18.91
C TRP A 37 5.41 16.65 17.54
N THR A 38 4.23 16.21 17.08
CA THR A 38 3.66 16.62 15.80
C THR A 38 3.48 18.14 15.75
N GLU A 39 2.89 18.74 16.80
CA GLU A 39 2.71 20.19 16.88
C GLU A 39 4.05 20.95 16.92
N LEU A 40 5.04 20.44 17.67
CA LEU A 40 6.35 21.10 17.81
C LEU A 40 7.13 21.07 16.49
N LEU A 41 7.13 19.93 15.81
CA LEU A 41 7.87 19.72 14.56
C LEU A 41 7.21 20.46 13.39
N ASP A 42 5.88 20.47 13.33
CA ASP A 42 5.11 21.24 12.35
C ASP A 42 5.41 22.74 12.46
N LYS A 43 5.40 23.29 13.68
CA LYS A 43 5.79 24.69 13.94
C LYS A 43 7.25 24.99 13.57
N ALA A 44 8.10 24.00 13.57
CA ALA A 44 9.51 24.13 13.21
C ALA A 44 9.76 23.90 11.72
N ASP A 45 8.71 23.74 10.92
CA ASP A 45 8.77 23.38 9.48
C ASP A 45 9.57 22.10 9.21
N VAL A 46 9.44 21.13 10.13
CA VAL A 46 10.03 19.80 9.99
C VAL A 46 8.94 18.82 9.59
N PRO A 47 9.08 18.13 8.43
CA PRO A 47 8.10 17.16 8.00
C PRO A 47 7.84 16.08 9.06
N VAL A 48 6.58 15.96 9.47
CA VAL A 48 6.15 15.04 10.50
C VAL A 48 4.77 14.49 10.17
N MET A 49 4.57 13.21 10.42
CA MET A 49 3.27 12.57 10.27
C MET A 49 3.07 11.54 11.39
N PRO A 50 1.85 11.34 11.88
CA PRO A 50 1.56 10.22 12.78
C PRO A 50 1.75 8.90 12.03
N MET A 51 2.26 7.89 12.74
CA MET A 51 2.28 6.52 12.22
C MET A 51 0.88 5.92 12.39
N HIS A 52 0.27 5.53 11.27
CA HIS A 52 -1.04 4.92 11.26
C HIS A 52 -0.97 3.39 11.43
N ASP A 53 -1.90 2.84 12.19
CA ASP A 53 -2.34 1.47 12.05
C ASP A 53 -3.47 1.36 11.00
N LEU A 54 -3.93 0.15 10.70
CA LEU A 54 -4.97 -0.08 9.69
C LEU A 54 -6.28 0.66 10.04
N GLU A 55 -6.59 0.79 11.31
CA GLU A 55 -7.84 1.42 11.76
C GLU A 55 -7.77 2.95 11.69
N SER A 56 -6.68 3.53 12.19
CA SER A 56 -6.47 4.99 12.17
C SER A 56 -6.26 5.53 10.76
N MET A 57 -5.63 4.75 9.87
CA MET A 57 -5.48 5.10 8.46
C MET A 57 -6.82 5.32 7.76
N LEU A 58 -7.85 4.51 8.09
CA LEU A 58 -9.19 4.68 7.53
C LEU A 58 -9.92 5.95 8.02
N ARG A 59 -9.41 6.59 9.06
CA ARG A 59 -9.94 7.84 9.64
C ARG A 59 -9.05 9.04 9.37
N ASP A 60 -7.93 8.86 8.69
CA ASP A 60 -7.03 9.96 8.32
C ASP A 60 -7.80 11.00 7.49
N PRO A 61 -7.78 12.30 7.87
CA PRO A 61 -8.56 13.34 7.21
C PRO A 61 -8.26 13.48 5.72
N HIS A 62 -7.00 13.33 5.30
CA HIS A 62 -6.61 13.43 3.90
C HIS A 62 -7.12 12.22 3.10
N LEU A 63 -6.96 11.01 3.62
CA LEU A 63 -7.42 9.79 2.95
C LEU A 63 -8.94 9.72 2.86
N VAL A 64 -9.65 10.25 3.88
CA VAL A 64 -11.12 10.41 3.83
C VAL A 64 -11.53 11.45 2.79
N ALA A 65 -10.91 12.63 2.79
CA ALA A 65 -11.23 13.71 1.87
C ALA A 65 -11.00 13.33 0.38
N THR A 66 -9.97 12.52 0.12
CA THR A 66 -9.67 12.00 -1.22
C THR A 66 -10.48 10.75 -1.58
N ASN A 67 -11.28 10.22 -0.64
CA ASN A 67 -11.96 8.92 -0.77
C ASN A 67 -10.98 7.83 -1.24
N PHE A 68 -9.81 7.76 -0.60
CA PHE A 68 -8.73 6.85 -1.02
C PHE A 68 -9.11 5.39 -0.84
N PHE A 69 -9.96 5.08 0.15
CA PHE A 69 -10.47 3.74 0.44
C PHE A 69 -11.96 3.60 0.16
N PRO A 70 -12.40 3.61 -1.12
CA PRO A 70 -13.80 3.44 -1.46
C PRO A 70 -14.31 2.05 -1.09
N VAL A 71 -15.60 1.97 -0.75
CA VAL A 71 -16.30 0.69 -0.65
C VAL A 71 -16.82 0.32 -2.04
N VAL A 72 -16.48 -0.87 -2.51
CA VAL A 72 -16.89 -1.40 -3.81
C VAL A 72 -17.57 -2.74 -3.65
N ASP A 73 -18.49 -3.08 -4.56
CA ASP A 73 -19.13 -4.39 -4.59
C ASP A 73 -18.25 -5.37 -5.38
N HIS A 74 -17.70 -6.36 -4.67
CA HIS A 74 -16.87 -7.39 -5.28
C HIS A 74 -17.74 -8.58 -5.72
N PRO A 75 -17.52 -9.14 -6.93
CA PRO A 75 -18.39 -10.20 -7.47
C PRO A 75 -18.47 -11.46 -6.60
N SER A 76 -17.44 -11.75 -5.82
CA SER A 76 -17.36 -12.96 -5.00
C SER A 76 -17.31 -12.70 -3.49
N GLU A 77 -16.90 -11.49 -3.06
CA GLU A 77 -16.63 -11.19 -1.65
C GLU A 77 -17.63 -10.20 -1.06
N GLY A 78 -18.62 -9.74 -1.85
CA GLY A 78 -19.58 -8.72 -1.43
C GLY A 78 -18.92 -7.34 -1.31
N LYS A 79 -19.30 -6.57 -0.31
CA LYS A 79 -18.75 -5.22 -0.10
C LYS A 79 -17.36 -5.31 0.50
N ILE A 80 -16.37 -4.84 -0.27
CA ILE A 80 -14.98 -4.74 0.18
C ILE A 80 -14.53 -3.28 0.18
N ARG A 81 -13.51 -2.98 0.97
CA ARG A 81 -12.81 -1.69 0.92
C ARG A 81 -11.60 -1.82 0.01
N SER A 82 -11.61 -1.10 -1.09
CA SER A 82 -10.54 -1.07 -2.08
C SER A 82 -9.61 0.13 -1.83
N MET A 83 -8.54 0.22 -2.59
CA MET A 83 -7.65 1.38 -2.63
C MET A 83 -7.69 2.01 -4.02
N LYS A 84 -7.74 3.34 -4.07
CA LYS A 84 -7.51 4.08 -5.31
C LYS A 84 -6.03 4.09 -5.68
N VAL A 85 -5.76 4.30 -6.95
CA VAL A 85 -4.42 4.66 -7.41
C VAL A 85 -4.02 6.00 -6.79
N SER A 86 -2.82 6.09 -6.23
CA SER A 86 -2.33 7.28 -5.53
C SER A 86 -1.93 8.43 -6.46
N ALA A 87 -1.85 8.18 -7.78
CA ALA A 87 -1.51 9.17 -8.78
C ALA A 87 -2.76 9.57 -9.59
N THR A 88 -2.78 10.82 -10.03
CA THR A 88 -3.80 11.37 -10.93
C THR A 88 -3.14 11.85 -12.21
N TRP A 89 -3.71 11.50 -13.37
CA TRP A 89 -3.27 11.94 -14.68
C TRP A 89 -4.32 12.86 -15.29
N SER A 90 -3.89 13.86 -16.08
CA SER A 90 -4.78 14.83 -16.71
C SER A 90 -5.65 14.20 -17.80
N ASP A 91 -5.12 13.23 -18.55
CA ASP A 91 -5.73 12.73 -19.77
C ASP A 91 -6.13 11.26 -19.72
N THR A 92 -5.76 10.54 -18.66
CA THR A 92 -6.02 9.10 -18.56
C THR A 92 -6.72 8.78 -17.24
N SER A 93 -7.87 8.11 -17.32
CA SER A 93 -8.48 7.52 -16.13
C SER A 93 -7.72 6.27 -15.71
N VAL A 94 -7.40 6.19 -14.42
CA VAL A 94 -6.69 5.05 -13.80
C VAL A 94 -7.60 4.24 -12.87
N GLU A 95 -8.90 4.28 -13.12
CA GLU A 95 -9.83 3.43 -12.37
C GLU A 95 -9.52 1.95 -12.66
N PRO A 96 -9.46 1.10 -11.63
CA PRO A 96 -9.27 -0.33 -11.80
C PRO A 96 -10.40 -0.90 -12.67
N SER A 97 -10.06 -1.49 -13.80
CA SER A 97 -11.05 -2.09 -14.70
C SER A 97 -11.59 -3.42 -14.18
N ARG A 98 -10.83 -4.08 -13.31
CA ARG A 98 -11.17 -5.38 -12.70
C ARG A 98 -10.76 -5.40 -11.24
N LEU A 99 -11.58 -6.04 -10.40
CA LEU A 99 -11.26 -6.33 -9.01
C LEU A 99 -10.38 -7.60 -8.92
N ALA A 100 -9.88 -7.90 -7.71
CA ALA A 100 -9.03 -9.06 -7.50
C ALA A 100 -9.76 -10.36 -7.91
N PRO A 101 -9.21 -11.17 -8.83
CA PRO A 101 -9.87 -12.37 -9.30
C PRO A 101 -9.77 -13.53 -8.31
N ARG A 102 -10.70 -14.45 -8.39
CA ARG A 102 -10.52 -15.79 -7.81
C ARG A 102 -9.37 -16.53 -8.51
N LEU A 103 -8.82 -17.52 -7.84
CA LEU A 103 -7.75 -18.32 -8.42
C LEU A 103 -8.17 -18.89 -9.79
N ASN A 104 -7.41 -18.54 -10.81
CA ASN A 104 -7.60 -18.96 -12.21
C ASN A 104 -8.90 -18.45 -12.87
N GLU A 105 -9.57 -17.44 -12.33
CA GLU A 105 -10.82 -16.87 -12.90
C GLU A 105 -10.63 -16.43 -14.36
N HIS A 106 -9.50 -15.83 -14.70
CA HIS A 106 -9.17 -15.35 -16.03
C HIS A 106 -8.19 -16.25 -16.80
N GLY A 107 -7.86 -17.42 -16.30
CA GLY A 107 -6.82 -18.28 -16.87
C GLY A 107 -7.07 -18.66 -18.33
N VAL A 108 -8.29 -19.06 -18.68
CA VAL A 108 -8.68 -19.40 -20.07
C VAL A 108 -8.66 -18.18 -20.97
N GLU A 109 -9.11 -17.03 -20.49
CA GLU A 109 -9.08 -15.75 -21.22
C GLU A 109 -7.64 -15.34 -21.57
N ILE A 110 -6.76 -15.36 -20.58
CA ILE A 110 -5.33 -15.02 -20.73
C ILE A 110 -4.63 -15.96 -21.72
N LEU A 111 -4.91 -17.27 -21.65
CA LEU A 111 -4.34 -18.24 -22.59
C LEU A 111 -4.83 -18.00 -24.03
N ARG A 112 -6.09 -17.62 -24.23
CA ARG A 112 -6.62 -17.23 -25.56
C ARG A 112 -5.95 -15.98 -26.09
N GLU A 113 -5.80 -14.96 -25.26
CA GLU A 113 -5.09 -13.72 -25.62
C GLU A 113 -3.61 -13.98 -25.97
N ALA A 114 -2.98 -14.97 -25.30
CA ALA A 114 -1.64 -15.44 -25.63
C ALA A 114 -1.56 -16.30 -26.91
N GLY A 115 -2.69 -16.56 -27.59
CA GLY A 115 -2.75 -17.26 -28.88
C GLY A 115 -2.96 -18.79 -28.79
N PHE A 116 -3.22 -19.34 -27.59
CA PHE A 116 -3.54 -20.75 -27.46
C PHE A 116 -4.93 -21.07 -28.04
N SER A 117 -5.00 -22.15 -28.82
CA SER A 117 -6.26 -22.67 -29.35
C SER A 117 -7.11 -23.31 -28.24
N VAL A 118 -8.40 -23.47 -28.51
CA VAL A 118 -9.32 -24.13 -27.56
C VAL A 118 -8.86 -25.55 -27.22
N SER A 119 -8.31 -26.30 -28.22
CA SER A 119 -7.82 -27.65 -28.02
C SER A 119 -6.56 -27.71 -27.16
N GLU A 120 -5.65 -26.77 -27.32
CA GLU A 120 -4.44 -26.64 -26.47
C GLU A 120 -4.80 -26.29 -25.04
N ILE A 121 -5.72 -25.34 -24.83
CA ILE A 121 -6.22 -25.00 -23.51
C ILE A 121 -6.89 -26.18 -22.82
N ALA A 122 -7.72 -26.93 -23.56
CA ALA A 122 -8.34 -28.15 -23.03
C ALA A 122 -7.32 -29.23 -22.66
N ALA A 123 -6.23 -29.35 -23.41
CA ALA A 123 -5.12 -30.25 -23.09
C ALA A 123 -4.41 -29.78 -21.80
N LEU A 124 -4.09 -28.48 -21.66
CA LEU A 124 -3.46 -27.93 -20.47
C LEU A 124 -4.30 -28.16 -19.21
N VAL A 125 -5.62 -28.04 -19.32
CA VAL A 125 -6.55 -28.31 -18.20
C VAL A 125 -6.56 -29.78 -17.85
N ARG A 126 -6.69 -30.68 -18.87
CA ARG A 126 -6.69 -32.15 -18.67
C ARG A 126 -5.39 -32.61 -18.02
N ASP A 127 -4.26 -32.09 -18.46
CA ASP A 127 -2.93 -32.47 -18.00
C ASP A 127 -2.54 -31.80 -16.67
N GLY A 128 -3.45 -31.00 -16.05
CA GLY A 128 -3.28 -30.41 -14.75
C GLY A 128 -2.29 -29.24 -14.73
N VAL A 129 -1.87 -28.72 -15.89
CA VAL A 129 -0.97 -27.57 -16.00
C VAL A 129 -1.69 -26.27 -15.61
N THR A 130 -2.97 -26.17 -15.93
CA THR A 130 -3.86 -25.10 -15.48
C THR A 130 -5.19 -25.68 -15.00
N LYS A 131 -6.02 -24.85 -14.35
CA LYS A 131 -7.37 -25.25 -13.93
C LYS A 131 -8.40 -24.57 -14.82
N ALA A 132 -9.53 -25.21 -15.04
CA ALA A 132 -10.72 -24.51 -15.51
C ALA A 132 -11.14 -23.47 -14.45
N ALA A 133 -11.69 -22.34 -14.89
CA ALA A 133 -12.28 -21.38 -13.95
C ALA A 133 -13.29 -22.14 -13.05
N ALA A 134 -13.21 -21.91 -11.74
CA ALA A 134 -14.25 -22.43 -10.85
C ALA A 134 -15.59 -21.84 -11.30
N SER A 135 -16.54 -22.68 -11.66
CA SER A 135 -17.92 -22.25 -11.90
C SER A 135 -18.40 -21.53 -10.63
N ALA A 136 -19.02 -20.36 -10.79
CA ALA A 136 -19.71 -19.70 -9.69
C ALA A 136 -20.70 -20.70 -9.12
N GLN A 137 -20.41 -21.25 -7.95
CA GLN A 137 -21.42 -21.99 -7.19
C GLN A 137 -22.38 -20.93 -6.66
N SER A 138 -23.58 -20.93 -7.24
CA SER A 138 -24.74 -20.24 -6.69
C SER A 138 -25.13 -21.02 -5.42
N ASP A 139 -24.85 -20.45 -4.25
CA ASP A 139 -25.54 -20.80 -3.02
C ASP A 139 -26.78 -19.92 -2.88
#